data_5d71da74d206bd119e57fc0286135982
#
_entry.id   5d71da74d206bd119e57fc0286135982
#
_cell.length_a   1.000
_cell.length_b   1.000
_cell.length_c   1.000
_cell.angle_alpha   90.00
_cell.angle_beta   90.00
_cell.angle_gamma   90.00
#
_symmetry.space_group_name_H-M   'P 1'
#
loop_
_entity.id
_entity.type
_entity.pdbx_description
1 polymer ?
#
loop_
_entity_poly.entity_id
_entity_poly.type
_entity_poly.pdbx_seq_one_letter_code
_entity_poly.pdbx_strand_id
1 'polypeptide(L)'
;MSARVAVSKLHGARNDFVLVDSRVAPLEDPVRFARAACDRHAGIGADGVLLVGASERADLSMRVINADGSEAEMCGNGVRCVARYADERGDGAALEIETLAGIIHTDVVARGPVYRVRVNMGTPRIVATELGIADAVVVDTGNPHLVLFRTALDDVDLRMLGERMQQSAHFPHGVNVHVAVVQDERTLRVRHFERGAGLTMACGTGAVACTVAAIARGAVRAPVEVHVPGGELTIAWDGAGDAYMTGPAVHVFDIALDPCALGES
;
A
#
# COMPACT_ATOMS: atom_id res chain seq x y z
N MET A 1 -34.19 -9.52 10.91
CA MET A 1 -33.24 -9.76 9.80
C MET A 1 -32.21 -8.65 9.87
N SER A 2 -30.94 -8.97 10.03
CA SER A 2 -29.87 -7.97 9.95
C SER A 2 -29.87 -7.31 8.56
N ALA A 3 -29.67 -5.99 8.50
CA ALA A 3 -29.58 -5.31 7.21
C ALA A 3 -28.34 -5.80 6.47
N ARG A 4 -28.47 -6.13 5.19
CA ARG A 4 -27.33 -6.50 4.35
C ARG A 4 -26.43 -5.31 4.15
N VAL A 5 -25.11 -5.53 4.22
CA VAL A 5 -24.08 -4.52 3.98
C VAL A 5 -23.60 -4.66 2.53
N ALA A 6 -23.66 -3.56 1.78
CA ALA A 6 -23.06 -3.52 0.44
C ALA A 6 -21.53 -3.43 0.58
N VAL A 7 -20.83 -4.37 -0.04
CA VAL A 7 -19.37 -4.41 -0.04
C VAL A 7 -18.83 -4.57 -1.44
N SER A 8 -17.67 -3.97 -1.71
CA SER A 8 -16.92 -4.10 -2.95
C SER A 8 -15.62 -4.84 -2.71
N LYS A 9 -15.26 -5.78 -3.58
CA LYS A 9 -13.94 -6.44 -3.57
C LYS A 9 -13.02 -5.73 -4.56
N LEU A 10 -11.89 -5.21 -4.05
CA LEU A 10 -10.88 -4.52 -4.86
C LEU A 10 -9.48 -5.00 -4.52
N HIS A 11 -8.51 -4.71 -5.39
CA HIS A 11 -7.10 -4.86 -5.07
C HIS A 11 -6.23 -3.82 -5.79
N GLY A 12 -5.12 -3.44 -5.16
CA GLY A 12 -4.03 -2.68 -5.76
C GLY A 12 -2.76 -3.52 -5.78
N ALA A 13 -2.29 -3.92 -6.97
CA ALA A 13 -1.11 -4.80 -7.10
C ALA A 13 -1.21 -6.07 -6.24
N ARG A 14 -2.37 -6.74 -6.27
CA ARG A 14 -2.73 -7.99 -5.54
C ARG A 14 -2.78 -7.87 -4.01
N ASN A 15 -2.59 -6.71 -3.43
CA ASN A 15 -2.99 -6.44 -2.07
C ASN A 15 -4.50 -6.16 -2.07
N ASP A 16 -5.29 -7.07 -1.51
CA ASP A 16 -6.72 -7.17 -1.74
C ASP A 16 -7.55 -6.73 -0.52
N PHE A 17 -8.67 -6.08 -0.81
CA PHE A 17 -9.50 -5.44 0.21
C PHE A 17 -10.98 -5.72 0.03
N VAL A 18 -11.70 -5.74 1.16
CA VAL A 18 -13.14 -5.55 1.22
C VAL A 18 -13.40 -4.07 1.53
N LEU A 19 -14.09 -3.36 0.64
CA LEU A 19 -14.43 -1.97 0.84
C LEU A 19 -15.89 -1.84 1.27
N VAL A 20 -16.12 -1.03 2.32
CA VAL A 20 -17.43 -0.64 2.82
C VAL A 20 -17.54 0.87 2.78
N ASP A 21 -18.61 1.37 2.17
CA ASP A 21 -18.92 2.80 2.19
C ASP A 21 -19.80 3.12 3.42
N SER A 22 -19.17 3.61 4.47
CA SER A 22 -19.84 3.95 5.73
C SER A 22 -20.77 5.18 5.61
N ARG A 23 -20.69 5.93 4.51
CA ARG A 23 -21.63 7.01 4.20
C ARG A 23 -23.02 6.44 3.88
N VAL A 24 -23.07 5.19 3.39
CA VAL A 24 -24.29 4.47 2.98
C VAL A 24 -24.69 3.42 4.01
N ALA A 25 -23.72 2.66 4.50
CA ALA A 25 -23.95 1.54 5.42
C ALA A 25 -22.89 1.55 6.54
N PRO A 26 -23.06 2.33 7.61
CA PRO A 26 -22.11 2.35 8.72
C PRO A 26 -22.08 1.00 9.44
N LEU A 27 -20.87 0.54 9.78
CA LEU A 27 -20.65 -0.66 10.58
C LEU A 27 -20.66 -0.33 12.07
N GLU A 28 -21.37 -1.10 12.88
CA GLU A 28 -21.38 -0.95 14.35
C GLU A 28 -20.02 -1.31 14.95
N ASP A 29 -19.41 -2.42 14.49
CA ASP A 29 -18.09 -2.89 14.92
C ASP A 29 -17.22 -3.21 13.70
N PRO A 30 -16.46 -2.22 13.19
CA PRO A 30 -15.59 -2.40 12.02
C PRO A 30 -14.46 -3.40 12.25
N VAL A 31 -13.94 -3.53 13.48
CA VAL A 31 -12.84 -4.44 13.81
C VAL A 31 -13.32 -5.89 13.76
N ARG A 32 -14.44 -6.19 14.39
CA ARG A 32 -15.07 -7.52 14.32
C ARG A 32 -15.43 -7.87 12.87
N PHE A 33 -16.01 -6.91 12.13
CA PHE A 33 -16.32 -7.10 10.71
C PHE A 33 -15.07 -7.43 9.90
N ALA A 34 -13.96 -6.69 10.10
CA ALA A 34 -12.72 -6.91 9.37
C ALA A 34 -12.15 -8.31 9.62
N ARG A 35 -12.09 -8.76 10.88
CA ARG A 35 -11.62 -10.13 11.21
C ARG A 35 -12.45 -11.19 10.52
N ALA A 36 -13.77 -11.08 10.55
CA ALA A 36 -14.66 -12.05 9.94
C ALA A 36 -14.66 -11.99 8.40
N ALA A 37 -14.72 -10.78 7.82
CA ALA A 37 -14.75 -10.62 6.36
C ALA A 37 -13.43 -10.99 5.69
N CYS A 38 -12.29 -10.77 6.36
CA CYS A 38 -10.96 -11.06 5.82
C CYS A 38 -10.57 -12.54 5.92
N ASP A 39 -11.28 -13.36 6.70
CA ASP A 39 -11.01 -14.79 6.74
C ASP A 39 -11.16 -15.39 5.33
N ARG A 40 -10.10 -16.09 4.86
CA ARG A 40 -10.04 -16.63 3.49
C ARG A 40 -10.81 -17.94 3.34
N HIS A 41 -11.30 -18.55 4.43
CA HIS A 41 -12.05 -19.80 4.43
C HIS A 41 -13.52 -19.61 4.82
N ALA A 42 -13.80 -18.71 5.76
CA ALA A 42 -15.14 -18.51 6.31
C ALA A 42 -15.74 -17.11 5.96
N GLY A 43 -14.92 -16.19 5.43
CA GLY A 43 -15.33 -14.86 5.01
C GLY A 43 -15.25 -14.65 3.49
N ILE A 44 -15.07 -13.40 3.09
CA ILE A 44 -14.80 -13.02 1.70
C ILE A 44 -13.32 -13.30 1.36
N GLY A 45 -12.44 -13.23 2.35
CA GLY A 45 -10.99 -13.32 2.21
C GLY A 45 -10.39 -12.02 1.67
N ALA A 46 -9.55 -11.38 2.48
CA ALA A 46 -8.83 -10.16 2.10
C ALA A 46 -7.63 -9.92 3.02
N ASP A 47 -6.75 -9.00 2.63
CA ASP A 47 -5.67 -8.51 3.48
C ASP A 47 -6.17 -7.47 4.49
N GLY A 48 -7.31 -6.83 4.21
CA GLY A 48 -7.93 -5.84 5.09
C GLY A 48 -9.26 -5.31 4.58
N VAL A 49 -9.86 -4.45 5.41
CA VAL A 49 -11.09 -3.71 5.10
C VAL A 49 -10.77 -2.24 4.92
N LEU A 50 -11.30 -1.64 3.86
CA LEU A 50 -11.28 -0.20 3.61
C LEU A 50 -12.65 0.37 3.98
N LEU A 51 -12.68 1.32 4.91
CA LEU A 51 -13.89 2.05 5.26
C LEU A 51 -13.82 3.43 4.63
N VAL A 52 -14.73 3.71 3.69
CA VAL A 52 -14.92 5.04 3.12
C VAL A 52 -15.92 5.79 3.98
N GLY A 53 -15.58 7.00 4.38
CA GLY A 53 -16.43 7.87 5.20
C GLY A 53 -16.51 9.29 4.66
N ALA A 54 -17.40 10.10 5.25
CA ALA A 54 -17.37 11.54 5.08
C ALA A 54 -16.15 12.14 5.78
N SER A 55 -15.68 13.30 5.30
CA SER A 55 -14.64 14.09 5.93
C SER A 55 -15.10 15.54 6.02
N GLU A 56 -14.67 16.24 7.08
CA GLU A 56 -14.84 17.71 7.20
C GLU A 56 -13.63 18.47 6.63
N ARG A 57 -12.55 17.75 6.27
CA ARG A 57 -11.25 18.32 5.91
C ARG A 57 -10.79 17.96 4.49
N ALA A 58 -11.47 16.98 3.88
CA ALA A 58 -11.14 16.43 2.56
C ALA A 58 -12.43 16.01 1.84
N ASP A 59 -12.33 15.50 0.62
CA ASP A 59 -13.51 15.04 -0.14
C ASP A 59 -14.14 13.81 0.53
N LEU A 60 -13.32 12.90 1.06
CA LEU A 60 -13.73 11.73 1.84
C LEU A 60 -12.63 11.30 2.81
N SER A 61 -12.99 10.39 3.71
CA SER A 61 -12.05 9.75 4.62
C SER A 61 -11.88 8.27 4.28
N MET A 62 -10.70 7.73 4.59
CA MET A 62 -10.40 6.31 4.50
C MET A 62 -9.78 5.81 5.81
N ARG A 63 -10.34 4.72 6.34
CA ARG A 63 -9.70 3.93 7.39
C ARG A 63 -9.33 2.56 6.82
N VAL A 64 -8.21 2.02 7.29
CA VAL A 64 -7.71 0.71 6.87
C VAL A 64 -7.63 -0.19 8.09
N ILE A 65 -8.44 -1.25 8.12
CA ILE A 65 -8.42 -2.24 9.19
C ILE A 65 -7.86 -3.54 8.62
N ASN A 66 -6.73 -3.97 9.16
CA ASN A 66 -6.07 -5.22 8.76
C ASN A 66 -6.90 -6.45 9.14
N ALA A 67 -6.58 -7.61 8.57
CA ALA A 67 -7.27 -8.88 8.86
C ALA A 67 -7.18 -9.31 10.35
N ASP A 68 -6.16 -8.86 11.09
CA ASP A 68 -6.01 -9.09 12.53
C ASP A 68 -6.80 -8.10 13.41
N GLY A 69 -7.45 -7.11 12.78
CA GLY A 69 -8.21 -6.05 13.44
C GLY A 69 -7.38 -4.83 13.84
N SER A 70 -6.08 -4.81 13.60
CA SER A 70 -5.25 -3.61 13.79
C SER A 70 -5.58 -2.56 12.73
N GLU A 71 -5.40 -1.29 13.06
CA GLU A 71 -5.65 -0.18 12.13
C GLU A 71 -4.33 0.36 11.60
N ALA A 72 -4.22 0.50 10.28
CA ALA A 72 -3.05 1.08 9.62
C ALA A 72 -3.26 2.58 9.38
N GLU A 73 -2.21 3.37 9.55
CA GLU A 73 -2.25 4.82 9.36
C GLU A 73 -2.56 5.21 7.91
N MET A 74 -2.03 4.46 6.94
CA MET A 74 -2.23 4.64 5.50
C MET A 74 -1.84 3.37 4.75
N CYS A 75 -2.48 3.13 3.61
CA CYS A 75 -2.11 2.08 2.68
C CYS A 75 -2.17 2.60 1.24
N GLY A 76 -1.01 2.73 0.58
CA GLY A 76 -0.92 3.22 -0.80
C GLY A 76 -1.69 2.35 -1.82
N ASN A 77 -1.83 1.04 -1.58
CA ASN A 77 -2.65 0.16 -2.40
C ASN A 77 -4.14 0.39 -2.14
N GLY A 78 -4.51 0.55 -0.86
CA GLY A 78 -5.89 0.80 -0.44
C GLY A 78 -6.41 2.15 -0.93
N VAL A 79 -5.60 3.21 -0.84
CA VAL A 79 -6.03 4.56 -1.28
C VAL A 79 -6.31 4.59 -2.79
N ARG A 80 -5.56 3.81 -3.62
CA ARG A 80 -5.88 3.69 -5.05
C ARG A 80 -7.21 2.98 -5.28
N CYS A 81 -7.53 1.96 -4.47
CA CYS A 81 -8.81 1.27 -4.53
C CYS A 81 -9.97 2.22 -4.16
N VAL A 82 -9.79 3.04 -3.11
CA VAL A 82 -10.80 4.04 -2.71
C VAL A 82 -10.99 5.10 -3.79
N ALA A 83 -9.90 5.63 -4.37
CA ALA A 83 -10.00 6.62 -5.45
C ALA A 83 -10.74 6.07 -6.69
N ARG A 84 -10.47 4.81 -7.08
CA ARG A 84 -11.24 4.15 -8.13
C ARG A 84 -12.71 4.00 -7.76
N TYR A 85 -13.00 3.49 -6.57
CA TYR A 85 -14.36 3.30 -6.07
C TYR A 85 -15.16 4.59 -6.10
N ALA A 86 -14.56 5.68 -5.66
CA ALA A 86 -15.16 7.00 -5.62
C ALA A 86 -15.39 7.58 -7.03
N ASP A 87 -14.41 7.48 -7.92
CA ASP A 87 -14.53 7.92 -9.31
C ASP A 87 -15.64 7.18 -10.07
N GLU A 88 -15.77 5.86 -9.91
CA GLU A 88 -16.83 5.05 -10.51
C GLU A 88 -18.23 5.41 -9.98
N ARG A 89 -18.33 6.09 -8.84
CA ARG A 89 -19.60 6.55 -8.22
C ARG A 89 -19.85 8.05 -8.39
N GLY A 90 -18.93 8.75 -9.06
CA GLY A 90 -19.11 10.16 -9.41
C GLY A 90 -18.62 11.15 -8.37
N ASP A 91 -17.89 10.70 -7.34
CA ASP A 91 -17.28 11.59 -6.33
C ASP A 91 -16.13 12.43 -6.93
N GLY A 92 -15.53 12.00 -8.08
CA GLY A 92 -14.50 12.74 -8.81
C GLY A 92 -13.25 11.92 -9.11
N ALA A 93 -12.48 12.40 -10.10
CA ALA A 93 -11.24 11.74 -10.54
C ALA A 93 -10.00 12.21 -9.77
N ALA A 94 -10.01 13.43 -9.28
CA ALA A 94 -8.98 14.01 -8.41
C ALA A 94 -9.60 14.20 -7.05
N LEU A 95 -9.04 13.58 -6.03
CA LEU A 95 -9.60 13.53 -4.69
C LEU A 95 -8.54 13.76 -3.63
N GLU A 96 -8.94 14.48 -2.60
CA GLU A 96 -8.27 14.54 -1.29
C GLU A 96 -8.93 13.51 -0.37
N ILE A 97 -8.12 12.58 0.16
CA ILE A 97 -8.60 11.49 1.02
C ILE A 97 -7.95 11.64 2.39
N GLU A 98 -8.78 11.90 3.42
CA GLU A 98 -8.32 11.97 4.80
C GLU A 98 -7.99 10.57 5.32
N THR A 99 -6.79 10.40 5.87
CA THR A 99 -6.31 9.16 6.51
C THR A 99 -5.72 9.49 7.88
N LEU A 100 -5.36 8.48 8.67
CA LEU A 100 -4.63 8.70 9.94
C LEU A 100 -3.23 9.31 9.72
N ALA A 101 -2.62 9.09 8.54
CA ALA A 101 -1.34 9.71 8.18
C ALA A 101 -1.47 11.14 7.62
N GLY A 102 -2.69 11.66 7.49
CA GLY A 102 -2.99 12.97 6.91
C GLY A 102 -3.82 12.89 5.63
N ILE A 103 -3.88 14.00 4.90
CA ILE A 103 -4.61 14.10 3.63
C ILE A 103 -3.74 13.60 2.49
N ILE A 104 -4.25 12.66 1.72
CA ILE A 104 -3.57 12.04 0.57
C ILE A 104 -4.25 12.50 -0.72
N HIS A 105 -3.48 13.10 -1.62
CA HIS A 105 -3.98 13.53 -2.92
C HIS A 105 -3.86 12.38 -3.93
N THR A 106 -4.95 12.14 -4.66
CA THR A 106 -5.04 11.07 -5.67
C THR A 106 -5.62 11.61 -6.97
N ASP A 107 -5.15 11.05 -8.10
CA ASP A 107 -5.69 11.32 -9.43
C ASP A 107 -5.92 10.03 -10.19
N VAL A 108 -7.10 9.85 -10.76
CA VAL A 108 -7.36 8.80 -11.76
C VAL A 108 -6.74 9.22 -13.08
N VAL A 109 -5.64 8.57 -13.46
CA VAL A 109 -4.88 8.92 -14.68
C VAL A 109 -5.22 8.04 -15.87
N ALA A 110 -5.85 6.89 -15.65
CA ALA A 110 -6.38 6.05 -16.73
C ALA A 110 -7.60 5.25 -16.26
N ARG A 111 -8.62 5.17 -17.11
CA ARG A 111 -9.80 4.31 -17.00
C ARG A 111 -9.77 3.26 -18.11
N GLY A 112 -10.49 2.16 -17.94
CA GLY A 112 -10.58 1.10 -18.94
C GLY A 112 -10.03 -0.23 -18.41
N PRO A 113 -9.50 -1.12 -19.28
CA PRO A 113 -9.05 -2.46 -18.88
C PRO A 113 -8.00 -2.45 -17.77
N VAL A 114 -7.13 -1.43 -17.78
CA VAL A 114 -6.15 -1.18 -16.72
C VAL A 114 -6.45 0.18 -16.10
N TYR A 115 -7.19 0.16 -14.99
CA TYR A 115 -7.48 1.36 -14.21
C TYR A 115 -6.24 1.76 -13.41
N ARG A 116 -5.78 3.00 -13.57
CA ARG A 116 -4.57 3.48 -12.89
C ARG A 116 -4.84 4.75 -12.10
N VAL A 117 -4.29 4.78 -10.89
CA VAL A 117 -4.41 5.93 -9.97
C VAL A 117 -3.01 6.39 -9.59
N ARG A 118 -2.79 7.69 -9.68
CA ARG A 118 -1.60 8.38 -9.16
C ARG A 118 -1.90 8.84 -7.73
N VAL A 119 -0.93 8.65 -6.85
CA VAL A 119 -0.98 9.01 -5.42
C VAL A 119 0.21 9.89 -5.10
N ASN A 120 -0.01 11.01 -4.42
CA ASN A 120 1.07 11.76 -3.79
C ASN A 120 1.55 11.01 -2.54
N MET A 121 2.81 10.62 -2.53
CA MET A 121 3.44 9.82 -1.46
C MET A 121 4.23 10.68 -0.47
N GLY A 122 4.12 12.01 -0.57
CA GLY A 122 4.87 12.97 0.24
C GLY A 122 6.35 13.05 -0.14
N THR A 123 7.10 13.77 0.66
CA THR A 123 8.53 14.05 0.42
C THR A 123 9.40 12.98 1.08
N PRO A 124 10.05 12.09 0.32
CA PRO A 124 10.95 11.06 0.86
C PRO A 124 12.27 11.70 1.33
N ARG A 125 12.92 11.09 2.31
CA ARG A 125 14.22 11.52 2.84
C ARG A 125 15.20 10.36 2.92
N ILE A 126 16.42 10.55 2.41
CA ILE A 126 17.52 9.60 2.66
C ILE A 126 18.06 9.89 4.06
N VAL A 127 18.03 8.85 4.91
CA VAL A 127 18.40 8.96 6.33
C VAL A 127 19.83 8.51 6.57
N ALA A 128 20.24 7.41 5.95
CA ALA A 128 21.59 6.86 6.10
C ALA A 128 22.00 6.02 4.88
N THR A 129 23.28 6.07 4.55
CA THR A 129 23.92 5.26 3.51
C THR A 129 25.04 4.37 4.07
N GLU A 130 25.46 4.59 5.32
CA GLU A 130 26.52 3.87 5.99
C GLU A 130 25.99 3.13 7.24
N LEU A 131 25.58 1.89 7.06
CA LEU A 131 25.02 1.04 8.13
C LEU A 131 25.92 -0.15 8.49
N GLY A 132 27.12 -0.26 7.87
CA GLY A 132 27.92 -1.48 7.95
C GLY A 132 27.31 -2.68 7.19
N ILE A 133 26.25 -2.43 6.39
CA ILE A 133 25.62 -3.40 5.50
C ILE A 133 25.95 -2.97 4.07
N ALA A 134 26.60 -3.86 3.32
CA ALA A 134 27.01 -3.55 1.94
C ALA A 134 25.81 -3.23 1.05
N ASP A 135 25.93 -2.13 0.28
CA ASP A 135 24.94 -1.65 -0.68
C ASP A 135 23.54 -1.40 -0.09
N ALA A 136 23.50 -0.93 1.16
CA ALA A 136 22.27 -0.58 1.85
C ALA A 136 22.06 0.95 1.92
N VAL A 137 20.80 1.37 1.83
CA VAL A 137 20.36 2.75 2.01
C VAL A 137 19.12 2.76 2.88
N VAL A 138 19.04 3.68 3.86
CA VAL A 138 17.82 3.93 4.62
C VAL A 138 17.11 5.15 4.07
N VAL A 139 15.83 4.96 3.73
CA VAL A 139 14.93 6.01 3.25
C VAL A 139 13.73 6.09 4.18
N ASP A 140 13.32 7.30 4.51
CA ASP A 140 12.09 7.59 5.23
C ASP A 140 11.05 8.12 4.23
N THR A 141 9.89 7.49 4.19
CA THR A 141 8.72 7.92 3.39
C THR A 141 7.48 8.10 4.30
N GLY A 142 7.71 8.60 5.53
CA GLY A 142 6.77 8.63 6.63
C GLY A 142 6.93 7.43 7.57
N ASN A 143 7.67 6.41 7.14
CA ASN A 143 8.11 5.27 7.90
C ASN A 143 9.49 4.78 7.39
N PRO A 144 10.27 4.03 8.19
CA PRO A 144 11.63 3.65 7.81
C PRO A 144 11.65 2.47 6.83
N HIS A 145 12.50 2.61 5.80
CA HIS A 145 12.75 1.59 4.78
C HIS A 145 14.25 1.32 4.64
N LEU A 146 14.66 0.07 4.81
CA LEU A 146 16.00 -0.41 4.50
C LEU A 146 16.00 -1.02 3.10
N VAL A 147 16.71 -0.40 2.17
CA VAL A 147 16.84 -0.84 0.78
C VAL A 147 18.22 -1.46 0.58
N LEU A 148 18.26 -2.71 0.13
CA LEU A 148 19.49 -3.42 -0.23
C LEU A 148 19.53 -3.63 -1.74
N PHE A 149 20.60 -3.15 -2.38
CA PHE A 149 20.83 -3.41 -3.80
C PHE A 149 21.57 -4.75 -3.97
N ARG A 150 21.09 -5.58 -4.88
CA ARG A 150 21.68 -6.91 -5.18
C ARG A 150 21.66 -7.15 -6.67
N THR A 151 22.39 -8.17 -7.11
CA THR A 151 22.43 -8.62 -8.51
C THR A 151 21.27 -9.53 -8.88
N ALA A 152 20.75 -10.27 -7.90
CA ALA A 152 19.52 -11.04 -8.04
C ALA A 152 18.62 -10.88 -6.79
N LEU A 153 17.30 -11.09 -6.96
CA LEU A 153 16.34 -10.95 -5.86
C LEU A 153 16.50 -12.06 -4.80
N ASP A 154 17.05 -13.20 -5.20
CA ASP A 154 17.23 -14.37 -4.34
C ASP A 154 18.64 -14.46 -3.72
N ASP A 155 19.49 -13.44 -3.93
CA ASP A 155 20.82 -13.33 -3.30
C ASP A 155 20.72 -13.17 -1.76
N VAL A 156 19.53 -12.90 -1.26
CA VAL A 156 19.25 -12.72 0.17
C VAL A 156 17.98 -13.48 0.55
N ASP A 157 18.05 -14.25 1.64
CA ASP A 157 16.84 -14.70 2.33
C ASP A 157 16.17 -13.49 3.00
N LEU A 158 15.23 -12.88 2.26
CA LEU A 158 14.57 -11.65 2.68
C LEU A 158 13.70 -11.84 3.92
N ARG A 159 13.14 -13.05 4.14
CA ARG A 159 12.38 -13.35 5.36
C ARG A 159 13.30 -13.32 6.59
N MET A 160 14.36 -14.10 6.55
CA MET A 160 15.32 -14.16 7.65
C MET A 160 15.97 -12.80 7.93
N LEU A 161 16.33 -12.07 6.88
CA LEU A 161 16.88 -10.72 7.03
C LEU A 161 15.85 -9.75 7.62
N GLY A 162 14.61 -9.76 7.13
CA GLY A 162 13.53 -8.92 7.61
C GLY A 162 13.28 -9.15 9.11
N GLU A 163 13.10 -10.40 9.52
CA GLU A 163 12.90 -10.77 10.93
C GLU A 163 14.08 -10.30 11.83
N ARG A 164 15.31 -10.46 11.36
CA ARG A 164 16.52 -9.98 12.08
C ARG A 164 16.53 -8.45 12.20
N MET A 165 16.12 -7.73 11.18
CA MET A 165 16.14 -6.26 11.19
C MET A 165 15.06 -5.67 12.11
N GLN A 166 13.95 -6.38 12.38
CA GLN A 166 12.96 -5.95 13.38
C GLN A 166 13.56 -5.91 14.81
N GLN A 167 14.62 -6.68 15.06
CA GLN A 167 15.29 -6.75 16.37
C GLN A 167 16.61 -5.97 16.42
N SER A 168 16.94 -5.25 15.34
CA SER A 168 18.19 -4.50 15.24
C SER A 168 18.15 -3.22 16.07
N ALA A 169 19.25 -2.94 16.80
CA ALA A 169 19.43 -1.69 17.52
C ALA A 169 19.41 -0.45 16.60
N HIS A 170 19.66 -0.60 15.29
CA HIS A 170 19.52 0.48 14.30
C HIS A 170 18.07 0.87 14.05
N PHE A 171 17.13 -0.02 14.35
CA PHE A 171 15.70 0.18 14.07
C PHE A 171 14.85 -0.20 15.30
N PRO A 172 14.89 0.58 16.39
CA PRO A 172 14.23 0.23 17.65
C PRO A 172 12.71 0.06 17.55
N HIS A 173 12.10 0.61 16.49
CA HIS A 173 10.66 0.49 16.20
C HIS A 173 10.38 -0.38 14.98
N GLY A 174 11.37 -1.20 14.54
CA GLY A 174 11.30 -2.01 13.34
C GLY A 174 11.48 -1.21 12.04
N VAL A 175 11.59 -1.91 10.92
CA VAL A 175 11.87 -1.33 9.60
C VAL A 175 11.26 -2.20 8.49
N ASN A 176 10.82 -1.56 7.41
CA ASN A 176 10.49 -2.28 6.17
C ASN A 176 11.78 -2.59 5.41
N VAL A 177 11.97 -3.82 4.97
CA VAL A 177 13.20 -4.28 4.32
C VAL A 177 12.92 -4.65 2.86
N HIS A 178 13.75 -4.16 1.96
CA HIS A 178 13.57 -4.37 0.53
C HIS A 178 14.86 -4.85 -0.12
N VAL A 179 14.74 -5.80 -1.03
CA VAL A 179 15.80 -6.16 -1.97
C VAL A 179 15.44 -5.58 -3.32
N ALA A 180 16.33 -4.74 -3.87
CA ALA A 180 16.16 -4.08 -5.16
C ALA A 180 17.26 -4.53 -6.14
N VAL A 181 16.84 -4.82 -7.35
CA VAL A 181 17.72 -5.15 -8.50
C VAL A 181 17.47 -4.10 -9.58
N VAL A 182 18.53 -3.40 -10.00
CA VAL A 182 18.49 -2.48 -11.13
C VAL A 182 18.56 -3.32 -12.41
N GLN A 183 17.51 -3.26 -13.24
CA GLN A 183 17.48 -3.95 -14.52
C GLN A 183 18.05 -3.09 -15.65
N ASP A 184 17.65 -1.82 -15.66
CA ASP A 184 18.14 -0.79 -16.57
C ASP A 184 17.94 0.60 -15.93
N GLU A 185 18.19 1.67 -16.69
CA GLU A 185 18.14 3.05 -16.19
C GLU A 185 16.74 3.54 -15.80
N ARG A 186 15.67 2.75 -16.02
CA ARG A 186 14.27 3.09 -15.71
C ARG A 186 13.49 1.95 -15.07
N THR A 187 14.15 0.83 -14.78
CA THR A 187 13.44 -0.37 -14.31
C THR A 187 14.12 -0.98 -13.09
N LEU A 188 13.33 -1.17 -12.04
CA LEU A 188 13.70 -1.89 -10.82
C LEU A 188 12.86 -3.15 -10.67
N ARG A 189 13.45 -4.23 -10.16
CA ARG A 189 12.72 -5.34 -9.57
C ARG A 189 12.92 -5.32 -8.07
N VAL A 190 11.82 -5.49 -7.31
CA VAL A 190 11.85 -5.33 -5.84
C VAL A 190 11.06 -6.44 -5.16
N ARG A 191 11.58 -6.93 -4.03
CA ARG A 191 10.84 -7.75 -3.06
C ARG A 191 10.78 -7.03 -1.73
N HIS A 192 9.68 -7.23 -1.01
CA HIS A 192 9.36 -6.51 0.21
C HIS A 192 9.18 -7.47 1.38
N PHE A 193 9.71 -7.06 2.54
CA PHE A 193 9.35 -7.55 3.87
C PHE A 193 8.88 -6.35 4.68
N GLU A 194 7.60 -6.31 5.02
CA GLU A 194 7.00 -5.19 5.73
C GLU A 194 6.94 -5.45 7.23
N ARG A 195 7.18 -4.40 8.00
CA ARG A 195 7.03 -4.40 9.45
C ARG A 195 5.60 -4.77 9.81
N GLY A 196 5.44 -5.84 10.63
CA GLY A 196 4.13 -6.33 11.06
C GLY A 196 3.41 -7.26 10.08
N ALA A 197 3.77 -7.25 8.77
CA ALA A 197 3.10 -8.06 7.75
C ALA A 197 3.99 -9.15 7.13
N GLY A 198 5.32 -9.04 7.23
CA GLY A 198 6.24 -10.00 6.64
C GLY A 198 6.41 -9.83 5.13
N LEU A 199 6.57 -10.93 4.40
CA LEU A 199 6.69 -10.89 2.94
C LEU A 199 5.35 -10.51 2.31
N THR A 200 5.34 -9.44 1.51
CA THR A 200 4.14 -8.92 0.85
C THR A 200 4.27 -8.88 -0.67
N MET A 201 3.13 -8.82 -1.34
CA MET A 201 3.06 -8.78 -2.81
C MET A 201 3.40 -7.41 -3.38
N ALA A 202 3.14 -6.33 -2.62
CA ALA A 202 3.43 -4.96 -3.02
C ALA A 202 3.43 -4.03 -1.81
N CYS A 203 4.46 -3.19 -1.71
CA CYS A 203 4.58 -2.11 -0.74
C CYS A 203 4.79 -0.79 -1.50
N GLY A 204 3.81 0.11 -1.44
CA GLY A 204 3.86 1.39 -2.16
C GLY A 204 4.99 2.29 -1.67
N THR A 205 5.08 2.50 -0.36
CA THR A 205 6.15 3.28 0.30
C THR A 205 7.52 2.65 0.07
N GLY A 206 7.60 1.31 0.07
CA GLY A 206 8.82 0.57 -0.25
C GLY A 206 9.27 0.74 -1.70
N ALA A 207 8.33 0.77 -2.67
CA ALA A 207 8.66 1.04 -4.07
C ALA A 207 9.21 2.46 -4.24
N VAL A 208 8.62 3.46 -3.56
CA VAL A 208 9.15 4.84 -3.50
C VAL A 208 10.55 4.84 -2.89
N ALA A 209 10.75 4.21 -1.75
CA ALA A 209 12.04 4.17 -1.06
C ALA A 209 13.14 3.53 -1.94
N CYS A 210 12.84 2.42 -2.63
CA CYS A 210 13.76 1.76 -3.56
C CYS A 210 14.13 2.68 -4.73
N THR A 211 13.15 3.39 -5.30
CA THR A 211 13.37 4.32 -6.40
C THR A 211 14.24 5.51 -5.97
N VAL A 212 13.92 6.12 -4.83
CA VAL A 212 14.68 7.25 -4.25
C VAL A 212 16.13 6.84 -3.99
N ALA A 213 16.35 5.69 -3.36
CA ALA A 213 17.69 5.16 -3.12
C ALA A 213 18.46 4.88 -4.42
N ALA A 214 17.80 4.36 -5.45
CA ALA A 214 18.41 4.08 -6.75
C ALA A 214 18.76 5.37 -7.53
N ILE A 215 17.88 6.39 -7.50
CA ILE A 215 18.15 7.71 -8.12
C ILE A 215 19.32 8.38 -7.42
N ALA A 216 19.35 8.40 -6.09
CA ALA A 216 20.44 9.02 -5.33
C ALA A 216 21.82 8.36 -5.59
N ARG A 217 21.83 7.07 -5.96
CA ARG A 217 23.05 6.36 -6.40
C ARG A 217 23.38 6.58 -7.87
N GLY A 218 22.57 7.33 -8.63
CA GLY A 218 22.72 7.51 -10.07
C GLY A 218 22.47 6.24 -10.89
N ALA A 219 21.79 5.23 -10.31
CA ALA A 219 21.56 3.94 -10.95
C ALA A 219 20.34 3.95 -11.87
N VAL A 220 19.36 4.80 -11.58
CA VAL A 220 18.14 4.98 -12.40
C VAL A 220 17.75 6.45 -12.49
N ARG A 221 16.84 6.79 -13.42
CA ARG A 221 16.25 8.13 -13.57
C ARG A 221 14.72 8.04 -13.70
N ALA A 222 14.02 9.00 -13.07
CA ALA A 222 12.56 9.05 -13.11
C ALA A 222 11.99 9.34 -14.51
N PRO A 223 10.76 8.89 -14.81
CA PRO A 223 9.98 7.94 -14.02
C PRO A 223 10.57 6.55 -14.07
N VAL A 224 10.43 5.81 -12.95
CA VAL A 224 10.96 4.43 -12.80
C VAL A 224 9.80 3.45 -12.71
N GLU A 225 9.85 2.39 -13.51
CA GLU A 225 8.97 1.25 -13.41
C GLU A 225 9.51 0.27 -12.38
N VAL A 226 8.71 -0.02 -11.37
CA VAL A 226 9.06 -0.90 -10.25
C VAL A 226 8.24 -2.17 -10.33
N HIS A 227 8.87 -3.27 -10.67
CA HIS A 227 8.26 -4.60 -10.73
C HIS A 227 8.29 -5.24 -9.34
N VAL A 228 7.13 -5.44 -8.76
CA VAL A 228 6.92 -6.12 -7.49
C VAL A 228 6.19 -7.45 -7.72
N PRO A 229 6.18 -8.41 -6.78
CA PRO A 229 5.48 -9.69 -6.97
C PRO A 229 4.00 -9.55 -7.36
N GLY A 230 3.34 -8.49 -6.91
CA GLY A 230 1.92 -8.20 -7.19
C GLY A 230 1.63 -7.47 -8.49
N GLY A 231 2.65 -6.96 -9.21
CA GLY A 231 2.47 -6.21 -10.45
C GLY A 231 3.49 -5.09 -10.65
N GLU A 232 3.07 -4.02 -11.30
CA GLU A 232 3.95 -2.92 -11.70
C GLU A 232 3.44 -1.60 -11.10
N LEU A 233 4.39 -0.81 -10.58
CA LEU A 233 4.18 0.53 -10.08
C LEU A 233 5.11 1.49 -10.85
N THR A 234 4.64 2.69 -11.16
CA THR A 234 5.48 3.74 -11.75
C THR A 234 5.73 4.79 -10.68
N ILE A 235 7.00 5.07 -10.40
CA ILE A 235 7.40 6.08 -9.42
C ILE A 235 8.03 7.27 -10.15
N ALA A 236 7.52 8.46 -9.87
CA ALA A 236 8.06 9.71 -10.35
C ALA A 236 8.59 10.53 -9.17
N TRP A 237 9.89 10.85 -9.21
CA TRP A 237 10.56 11.72 -8.26
C TRP A 237 11.80 12.32 -8.94
N ASP A 238 11.93 13.64 -8.92
CA ASP A 238 13.00 14.37 -9.64
C ASP A 238 14.23 14.70 -8.79
N GLY A 239 14.31 14.11 -7.58
CA GLY A 239 15.41 14.31 -6.64
C GLY A 239 15.10 15.31 -5.53
N ALA A 240 13.96 15.97 -5.58
CA ALA A 240 13.48 16.90 -4.54
C ALA A 240 11.94 16.91 -4.47
N GLY A 241 11.38 17.43 -3.36
CA GLY A 241 9.92 17.50 -3.19
C GLY A 241 9.24 16.16 -3.12
N ASP A 242 7.96 16.14 -3.48
CA ASP A 242 7.11 14.96 -3.33
C ASP A 242 7.36 13.89 -4.39
N ALA A 243 7.28 12.66 -3.97
CA ALA A 243 7.26 11.50 -4.86
C ALA A 243 5.82 11.11 -5.21
N TYR A 244 5.62 10.68 -6.45
CA TYR A 244 4.31 10.22 -6.93
C TYR A 244 4.40 8.76 -7.33
N MET A 245 3.42 7.98 -6.87
CA MET A 245 3.27 6.58 -7.26
C MET A 245 2.03 6.41 -8.13
N THR A 246 2.19 5.83 -9.31
CA THR A 246 1.06 5.42 -10.16
C THR A 246 0.99 3.90 -10.20
N GLY A 247 -0.17 3.35 -9.92
CA GLY A 247 -0.36 1.90 -9.91
C GLY A 247 -1.78 1.46 -10.25
N PRO A 248 -2.00 0.16 -10.45
CA PRO A 248 -3.32 -0.38 -10.75
C PRO A 248 -4.25 -0.28 -9.55
N ALA A 249 -5.53 -0.13 -9.84
CA ALA A 249 -6.63 -0.36 -8.92
C ALA A 249 -7.66 -1.23 -9.65
N VAL A 250 -7.93 -2.43 -9.15
CA VAL A 250 -8.81 -3.40 -9.80
C VAL A 250 -10.05 -3.61 -8.94
N HIS A 251 -11.22 -3.43 -9.54
CA HIS A 251 -12.50 -3.79 -8.96
C HIS A 251 -12.85 -5.21 -9.43
N VAL A 252 -13.16 -6.09 -8.49
CA VAL A 252 -13.39 -7.51 -8.76
C VAL A 252 -14.88 -7.80 -8.82
N PHE A 253 -15.63 -7.42 -7.77
CA PHE A 253 -17.07 -7.58 -7.69
C PHE A 253 -17.69 -6.71 -6.58
N ASP A 254 -19.01 -6.52 -6.67
CA ASP A 254 -19.87 -5.99 -5.61
C ASP A 254 -20.82 -7.07 -5.12
N ILE A 255 -21.07 -7.14 -3.80
CA ILE A 255 -22.08 -8.03 -3.19
C ILE A 255 -22.83 -7.34 -2.06
N ALA A 256 -24.03 -7.82 -1.76
CA ALA A 256 -24.77 -7.49 -0.55
C ALA A 256 -24.57 -8.63 0.47
N LEU A 257 -23.71 -8.40 1.45
CA LEU A 257 -23.33 -9.36 2.47
C LEU A 257 -24.30 -9.33 3.65
N ASP A 258 -24.68 -10.49 4.15
CA ASP A 258 -25.31 -10.60 5.47
C ASP A 258 -24.20 -10.74 6.53
N PRO A 259 -24.01 -9.73 7.42
CA PRO A 259 -22.96 -9.80 8.43
C PRO A 259 -23.11 -10.99 9.39
N CYS A 260 -24.32 -11.50 9.59
CA CYS A 260 -24.57 -12.69 10.41
C CYS A 260 -24.12 -14.00 9.74
N ALA A 261 -23.89 -13.99 8.42
CA ALA A 261 -23.36 -15.14 7.70
C ALA A 261 -21.83 -15.24 7.79
N LEU A 262 -21.16 -14.17 8.23
CA LEU A 262 -19.73 -14.21 8.56
C LEU A 262 -19.59 -14.96 9.88
N GLY A 263 -18.81 -16.05 9.88
CA GLY A 263 -18.59 -16.86 11.07
C GLY A 263 -18.13 -16.03 12.28
N GLU A 264 -18.49 -16.48 13.47
CA GLU A 264 -17.89 -15.96 14.70
C GLU A 264 -16.44 -16.43 14.75
N SER A 265 -15.49 -15.52 14.59
CA SER A 265 -14.06 -15.78 14.76
C SER A 265 -13.62 -15.53 16.20
#